data_7130a3fba115a71f27a642675978fd9a
#
_entry.id   7130a3fba115a71f27a642675978fd9a
#
_cell.length_a   1.000
_cell.length_b   1.000
_cell.length_c   1.000
_cell.angle_alpha   90.00
_cell.angle_beta   90.00
_cell.angle_gamma   90.00
#
_symmetry.space_group_name_H-M   'P 1'
#
loop_
_entity.id
_entity.type
_entity.pdbx_description
1 polymer ?
#
loop_
_entity_poly.entity_id
_entity_poly.type
_entity_poly.pdbx_seq_one_letter_code
_entity_poly.pdbx_strand_id
1 'polypeptide(L)'
;ELLDEHSGLQTPKLWQADSVPEENWSDWLRIFKSFLRTKLVDVISPGFKSIHRLGALLPHECVTIQGLSFRSMQFHAIHRVDAYHEWLSACDWRPAYLWHERYLKILASENPGKRWLLKAPGHMLGISALRKQYPDAKFIQLHRRPSEVIPSMASLYASLRSGSSNKVDFEELGKSLVEEWRVGLTRVLELRGSDSMVDQDCLDIDYQEMTGDPLTVVEKITEFLELPLVPDPRFKMREYLLRNRKGKHGSH
;
A
#
# COMPACT_ATOMS: atom_id res chain seq x y z
N GLU A 1 -7.18 -5.90 4.54
CA GLU A 1 -8.42 -5.86 5.33
C GLU A 1 -8.63 -7.15 6.12
N LEU A 2 -8.59 -8.35 5.49
CA LEU A 2 -8.79 -9.63 6.21
C LEU A 2 -7.82 -9.79 7.39
N LEU A 3 -6.54 -9.49 7.19
CA LEU A 3 -5.52 -9.59 8.22
C LEU A 3 -5.65 -8.50 9.29
N ASP A 4 -6.03 -7.28 8.93
CA ASP A 4 -6.18 -6.16 9.86
C ASP A 4 -7.32 -6.38 10.85
N GLU A 5 -8.47 -6.87 10.38
CA GLU A 5 -9.65 -7.05 11.24
C GLU A 5 -9.58 -8.29 12.12
N HIS A 6 -8.82 -9.33 11.71
CA HIS A 6 -8.97 -10.67 12.29
C HIS A 6 -7.67 -11.27 12.82
N SER A 7 -6.52 -10.65 12.63
CA SER A 7 -5.22 -11.22 13.03
C SER A 7 -4.54 -10.50 14.20
N GLY A 8 -5.16 -9.48 14.78
CA GLY A 8 -4.53 -8.65 15.81
C GLY A 8 -3.42 -7.71 15.28
N LEU A 9 -3.24 -7.66 13.96
CA LEU A 9 -2.43 -6.65 13.30
C LEU A 9 -3.18 -5.32 13.23
N GLN A 10 -2.48 -4.25 12.94
CA GLN A 10 -3.08 -2.94 12.69
C GLN A 10 -2.55 -2.34 11.40
N THR A 11 -3.41 -1.63 10.68
CA THR A 11 -3.05 -0.87 9.48
C THR A 11 -3.36 0.61 9.69
N PRO A 12 -2.57 1.54 9.14
CA PRO A 12 -2.97 2.94 9.10
C PRO A 12 -4.29 3.07 8.35
N LYS A 13 -5.24 3.81 8.89
CA LYS A 13 -6.48 4.17 8.19
C LYS A 13 -6.27 5.44 7.39
N LEU A 14 -7.06 5.67 6.32
CA LEU A 14 -6.89 6.85 5.48
C LEU A 14 -6.96 8.15 6.30
N TRP A 15 -7.92 8.29 7.21
CA TRP A 15 -8.06 9.49 8.04
C TRP A 15 -6.84 9.73 8.94
N GLN A 16 -6.18 8.66 9.38
CA GLN A 16 -4.95 8.74 10.17
C GLN A 16 -3.76 9.16 9.30
N ALA A 17 -3.69 8.70 8.05
CA ALA A 17 -2.62 9.06 7.12
C ALA A 17 -2.78 10.48 6.53
N ASP A 18 -4.01 10.97 6.42
CA ASP A 18 -4.36 12.29 5.86
C ASP A 18 -4.01 13.47 6.77
N SER A 19 -3.94 13.26 8.08
CA SER A 19 -3.72 14.34 9.06
C SER A 19 -2.99 13.85 10.29
N VAL A 20 -1.97 14.60 10.70
CA VAL A 20 -1.27 14.38 11.97
C VAL A 20 -2.26 14.65 13.11
N PRO A 21 -2.24 13.86 14.21
CA PRO A 21 -2.97 14.21 15.43
C PRO A 21 -2.56 15.60 15.93
N GLU A 22 -3.53 16.47 16.12
CA GLU A 22 -3.35 17.79 16.73
C GLU A 22 -4.07 17.79 18.08
N GLU A 23 -3.47 18.42 19.09
CA GLU A 23 -3.99 18.42 20.48
C GLU A 23 -5.46 18.87 20.60
N ASN A 24 -5.94 19.69 19.66
CA ASN A 24 -7.27 20.30 19.71
C ASN A 24 -8.30 19.68 18.75
N TRP A 25 -7.94 18.63 18.02
CA TRP A 25 -8.85 18.04 17.03
C TRP A 25 -9.34 16.68 17.49
N SER A 26 -10.66 16.56 17.67
CA SER A 26 -11.26 15.25 17.91
C SER A 26 -11.10 14.35 16.67
N ASP A 27 -10.87 13.07 16.88
CA ASP A 27 -10.79 12.08 15.80
C ASP A 27 -12.02 12.12 14.89
N TRP A 28 -13.20 12.45 15.44
CA TRP A 28 -14.41 12.62 14.65
C TRP A 28 -14.26 13.69 13.57
N LEU A 29 -13.67 14.85 13.87
CA LEU A 29 -13.44 15.91 12.88
C LEU A 29 -12.43 15.48 11.81
N ARG A 30 -11.39 14.75 12.18
CA ARG A 30 -10.39 14.20 11.25
C ARG A 30 -11.03 13.17 10.32
N ILE A 31 -11.82 12.24 10.87
CA ILE A 31 -12.59 11.25 10.11
C ILE A 31 -13.55 11.95 9.15
N PHE A 32 -14.30 12.93 9.61
CA PHE A 32 -15.25 13.67 8.79
C PHE A 32 -14.58 14.43 7.64
N LYS A 33 -13.44 15.08 7.88
CA LYS A 33 -12.65 15.72 6.82
C LYS A 33 -12.13 14.72 5.79
N SER A 34 -11.61 13.57 6.23
CA SER A 34 -11.17 12.52 5.34
C SER A 34 -12.34 11.94 4.53
N PHE A 35 -13.51 11.78 5.14
CA PHE A 35 -14.74 11.40 4.43
C PHE A 35 -15.12 12.42 3.35
N LEU A 36 -15.11 13.72 3.64
CA LEU A 36 -15.39 14.75 2.64
C LEU A 36 -14.37 14.73 1.48
N ARG A 37 -13.07 14.54 1.79
CA ARG A 37 -12.03 14.40 0.75
C ARG A 37 -12.28 13.20 -0.15
N THR A 38 -12.64 12.04 0.41
CA THR A 38 -12.98 10.86 -0.41
C THR A 38 -14.18 11.12 -1.32
N LYS A 39 -15.19 11.85 -0.84
CA LYS A 39 -16.34 12.26 -1.66
C LYS A 39 -15.95 13.24 -2.77
N LEU A 40 -15.03 14.15 -2.49
CA LEU A 40 -14.51 15.06 -3.52
C LEU A 40 -13.75 14.30 -4.61
N VAL A 41 -12.95 13.29 -4.26
CA VAL A 41 -12.29 12.41 -5.24
C VAL A 41 -13.33 11.68 -6.11
N ASP A 42 -14.42 11.18 -5.53
CA ASP A 42 -15.51 10.54 -6.29
C ASP A 42 -16.14 11.50 -7.33
N VAL A 43 -16.16 12.80 -7.05
CA VAL A 43 -16.69 13.83 -7.96
C VAL A 43 -15.68 14.22 -9.05
N ILE A 44 -14.42 14.42 -8.67
CA ILE A 44 -13.35 14.85 -9.59
C ILE A 44 -12.93 13.72 -10.53
N SER A 45 -12.91 12.47 -10.05
CA SER A 45 -12.53 11.28 -10.81
C SER A 45 -13.54 10.15 -10.60
N PRO A 46 -14.72 10.20 -11.27
CA PRO A 46 -15.79 9.23 -11.05
C PRO A 46 -15.40 7.77 -11.33
N GLY A 47 -14.47 7.55 -12.26
CA GLY A 47 -13.94 6.23 -12.60
C GLY A 47 -12.98 5.64 -11.56
N PHE A 48 -12.41 6.46 -10.68
CA PHE A 48 -11.40 6.03 -9.71
C PHE A 48 -11.94 4.99 -8.73
N LYS A 49 -13.18 5.15 -8.28
CA LYS A 49 -13.81 4.25 -7.30
C LYS A 49 -13.97 2.81 -7.78
N SER A 50 -14.09 2.60 -9.10
CA SER A 50 -14.15 1.26 -9.68
C SER A 50 -12.77 0.58 -9.72
N ILE A 51 -11.69 1.38 -9.75
CA ILE A 51 -10.30 0.91 -9.81
C ILE A 51 -9.72 0.74 -8.40
N HIS A 52 -9.96 1.72 -7.53
CA HIS A 52 -9.38 1.74 -6.18
C HIS A 52 -10.40 2.21 -5.15
N ARG A 53 -10.65 1.36 -4.14
CA ARG A 53 -11.59 1.67 -3.07
C ARG A 53 -10.94 2.57 -2.03
N LEU A 54 -11.43 3.79 -1.90
CA LEU A 54 -11.06 4.72 -0.83
C LEU A 54 -12.18 4.87 0.19
N GLY A 55 -11.80 5.04 1.45
CA GLY A 55 -12.73 5.37 2.53
C GLY A 55 -11.98 5.77 3.79
N ALA A 56 -12.49 6.76 4.52
CA ALA A 56 -11.82 7.32 5.70
C ALA A 56 -11.37 6.24 6.71
N LEU A 57 -12.20 5.24 6.95
CA LEU A 57 -11.94 4.15 7.91
C LEU A 57 -11.28 2.91 7.29
N LEU A 58 -11.01 2.93 5.98
CA LEU A 58 -10.36 1.80 5.32
C LEU A 58 -8.84 1.84 5.52
N PRO A 59 -8.17 0.67 5.53
CA PRO A 59 -6.73 0.57 5.47
C PRO A 59 -6.16 1.40 4.33
N HIS A 60 -5.08 2.11 4.58
CA HIS A 60 -4.44 2.97 3.61
C HIS A 60 -2.98 2.61 3.41
N GLU A 61 -2.47 2.89 2.21
CA GLU A 61 -1.09 2.61 1.85
C GLU A 61 -0.12 3.62 2.45
N CYS A 62 1.13 3.20 2.69
CA CYS A 62 2.19 4.06 3.23
C CYS A 62 2.60 5.21 2.28
N VAL A 63 2.10 5.27 1.06
CA VAL A 63 2.43 6.32 0.08
C VAL A 63 2.17 7.72 0.62
N THR A 64 1.12 7.92 1.41
CA THR A 64 0.80 9.21 2.04
C THR A 64 1.80 9.55 3.14
N ILE A 65 2.15 8.56 3.98
CA ILE A 65 3.17 8.75 5.04
C ILE A 65 4.54 9.02 4.44
N GLN A 66 4.91 8.30 3.38
CA GLN A 66 6.15 8.56 2.62
C GLN A 66 6.15 9.96 1.99
N GLY A 67 4.98 10.47 1.61
CA GLY A 67 4.77 11.82 1.09
C GLY A 67 5.20 12.93 2.04
N LEU A 68 5.16 12.71 3.37
CA LEU A 68 5.61 13.67 4.39
C LEU A 68 7.10 14.04 4.25
N SER A 69 7.92 13.15 3.71
CA SER A 69 9.34 13.38 3.41
C SER A 69 9.60 13.76 1.95
N PHE A 70 8.53 14.01 1.18
CA PHE A 70 8.58 14.24 -0.25
C PHE A 70 9.23 13.08 -1.04
N ARG A 71 9.13 11.83 -0.54
CA ARG A 71 9.64 10.61 -1.17
C ARG A 71 8.51 9.60 -1.33
N SER A 72 7.63 9.84 -2.31
CA SER A 72 6.47 8.99 -2.54
C SER A 72 6.11 8.89 -4.02
N MET A 73 5.80 7.70 -4.47
CA MET A 73 5.29 7.45 -5.82
C MET A 73 3.95 8.17 -6.09
N GLN A 74 3.19 8.55 -5.06
CA GLN A 74 1.89 9.22 -5.22
C GLN A 74 1.96 10.50 -6.04
N PHE A 75 3.05 11.28 -5.95
CA PHE A 75 3.16 12.54 -6.67
C PHE A 75 3.23 12.33 -8.18
N HIS A 76 4.02 11.32 -8.62
CA HIS A 76 4.09 10.94 -10.02
C HIS A 76 2.82 10.20 -10.49
N ALA A 77 2.17 9.46 -9.60
CA ALA A 77 0.89 8.82 -9.91
C ALA A 77 -0.22 9.85 -10.21
N ILE A 78 -0.29 10.94 -9.42
CA ILE A 78 -1.33 11.98 -9.54
C ILE A 78 -0.99 13.01 -10.63
N HIS A 79 0.29 13.32 -10.78
CA HIS A 79 0.76 14.33 -11.73
C HIS A 79 1.91 13.80 -12.59
N ARG A 80 1.99 14.23 -13.84
CA ARG A 80 3.17 13.97 -14.66
C ARG A 80 4.31 14.88 -14.23
N VAL A 81 5.26 14.33 -13.48
CA VAL A 81 6.43 15.03 -12.93
C VAL A 81 7.69 14.19 -13.14
N ASP A 82 8.14 14.12 -14.40
CA ASP A 82 9.16 13.16 -14.84
C ASP A 82 10.51 13.38 -14.13
N ALA A 83 10.97 14.63 -14.00
CA ALA A 83 12.21 14.95 -13.28
C ALA A 83 12.16 14.55 -11.80
N TYR A 84 10.98 14.66 -11.16
CA TYR A 84 10.79 14.16 -9.80
C TYR A 84 10.84 12.65 -9.76
N HIS A 85 10.25 11.98 -10.74
CA HIS A 85 10.24 10.52 -10.84
C HIS A 85 11.68 9.95 -11.01
N GLU A 86 12.47 10.55 -11.88
CA GLU A 86 13.90 10.23 -12.06
C GLU A 86 14.68 10.41 -10.75
N TRP A 87 14.49 11.56 -10.09
CA TRP A 87 15.10 11.82 -8.80
C TRP A 87 14.66 10.79 -7.74
N LEU A 88 13.36 10.47 -7.65
CA LEU A 88 12.82 9.51 -6.70
C LEU A 88 13.43 8.13 -6.86
N SER A 89 13.65 7.71 -8.12
CA SER A 89 14.28 6.44 -8.45
C SER A 89 15.74 6.35 -8.01
N ALA A 90 16.45 7.48 -7.84
CA ALA A 90 17.86 7.53 -7.47
C ALA A 90 18.11 8.05 -6.04
N CYS A 91 17.13 8.64 -5.39
CA CYS A 91 17.31 9.33 -4.12
C CYS A 91 17.59 8.38 -2.94
N ASP A 92 18.13 8.97 -1.87
CA ASP A 92 18.26 8.30 -0.57
C ASP A 92 16.90 8.17 0.11
N TRP A 93 16.45 6.94 0.36
CA TRP A 93 15.17 6.64 0.99
C TRP A 93 15.21 6.65 2.53
N ARG A 94 16.37 6.79 3.17
CA ARG A 94 16.49 6.82 4.65
C ARG A 94 15.59 7.90 5.29
N PRO A 95 15.51 9.14 4.78
CA PRO A 95 14.63 10.14 5.37
C PRO A 95 13.15 9.75 5.32
N ALA A 96 12.70 9.02 4.28
CA ALA A 96 11.32 8.53 4.20
C ALA A 96 10.99 7.60 5.37
N TYR A 97 11.88 6.65 5.68
CA TYR A 97 11.63 5.68 6.74
C TYR A 97 11.85 6.24 8.14
N LEU A 98 12.70 7.24 8.32
CA LEU A 98 12.79 7.99 9.58
C LEU A 98 11.47 8.71 9.91
N TRP A 99 10.86 9.39 8.92
CA TRP A 99 9.56 10.01 9.10
C TRP A 99 8.43 9.00 9.25
N HIS A 100 8.48 7.92 8.48
CA HIS A 100 7.52 6.82 8.54
C HIS A 100 7.49 6.20 9.95
N GLU A 101 8.64 5.89 10.53
CA GLU A 101 8.73 5.37 11.90
C GLU A 101 8.16 6.34 12.93
N ARG A 102 8.54 7.62 12.86
CA ARG A 102 8.00 8.65 13.76
C ARG A 102 6.48 8.73 13.68
N TYR A 103 5.95 8.67 12.47
CA TYR A 103 4.52 8.72 12.24
C TYR A 103 3.81 7.49 12.82
N LEU A 104 4.36 6.30 12.57
CA LEU A 104 3.82 5.06 13.16
C LEU A 104 3.88 5.06 14.69
N LYS A 105 4.91 5.64 15.30
CA LYS A 105 4.99 5.80 16.76
C LYS A 105 3.87 6.70 17.31
N ILE A 106 3.53 7.78 16.62
CA ILE A 106 2.40 8.62 16.98
C ILE A 106 1.09 7.83 16.92
N LEU A 107 0.87 7.08 15.83
CA LEU A 107 -0.34 6.27 15.69
C LEU A 107 -0.39 5.08 16.68
N ALA A 108 0.76 4.53 17.05
CA ALA A 108 0.84 3.42 17.99
C ALA A 108 0.47 3.82 19.43
N SER A 109 0.54 5.11 19.78
CA SER A 109 0.13 5.59 21.10
C SER A 109 -1.34 5.33 21.39
N GLU A 110 -2.18 5.25 20.36
CA GLU A 110 -3.61 4.94 20.45
C GLU A 110 -3.89 3.44 20.66
N ASN A 111 -2.99 2.56 20.20
CA ASN A 111 -3.13 1.10 20.27
C ASN A 111 -1.77 0.43 20.55
N PRO A 112 -1.23 0.54 21.76
CA PRO A 112 0.09 0.03 22.08
C PRO A 112 0.15 -1.50 21.96
N GLY A 113 1.30 -2.00 21.48
CA GLY A 113 1.60 -3.44 21.45
C GLY A 113 1.09 -4.21 20.22
N LYS A 114 0.36 -3.59 19.30
CA LYS A 114 -0.04 -4.24 18.06
C LYS A 114 1.06 -4.12 16.99
N ARG A 115 1.24 -5.19 16.22
CA ARG A 115 2.15 -5.21 15.07
C ARG A 115 1.51 -4.47 13.88
N TRP A 116 2.32 -3.73 13.13
CA TRP A 116 1.87 -3.04 11.93
C TRP A 116 1.83 -3.98 10.72
N LEU A 117 0.73 -3.92 9.97
CA LEU A 117 0.63 -4.45 8.62
C LEU A 117 0.65 -3.27 7.64
N LEU A 118 1.72 -3.15 6.88
CA LEU A 118 2.03 -1.98 6.05
C LEU A 118 2.11 -2.37 4.58
N LYS A 119 1.74 -1.47 3.69
CA LYS A 119 1.77 -1.72 2.25
C LYS A 119 2.01 -0.44 1.47
N ALA A 120 2.96 -0.45 0.56
CA ALA A 120 3.06 0.48 -0.56
C ALA A 120 3.94 -0.11 -1.67
N PRO A 121 3.62 0.09 -2.95
CA PRO A 121 4.50 -0.32 -4.05
C PRO A 121 5.88 0.35 -3.95
N GLY A 122 5.93 1.61 -3.50
CA GLY A 122 7.17 2.37 -3.32
C GLY A 122 8.17 1.78 -2.33
N HIS A 123 7.76 0.82 -1.48
CA HIS A 123 8.70 0.12 -0.61
C HIS A 123 9.79 -0.62 -1.40
N MET A 124 9.51 -1.09 -2.61
CA MET A 124 10.51 -1.74 -3.46
C MET A 124 11.67 -0.80 -3.82
N LEU A 125 11.39 0.49 -4.07
CA LEU A 125 12.43 1.47 -4.41
C LEU A 125 13.36 1.76 -3.24
N GLY A 126 12.85 1.71 -2.01
CA GLY A 126 13.58 1.99 -0.78
C GLY A 126 13.84 0.77 0.11
N ILE A 127 13.75 -0.45 -0.43
CA ILE A 127 13.73 -1.70 0.36
C ILE A 127 14.94 -1.84 1.29
N SER A 128 16.15 -1.46 0.85
CA SER A 128 17.36 -1.50 1.68
C SER A 128 17.32 -0.51 2.84
N ALA A 129 16.74 0.67 2.63
CA ALA A 129 16.56 1.65 3.69
C ALA A 129 15.45 1.23 4.66
N LEU A 130 14.38 0.59 4.14
CA LEU A 130 13.32 0.01 4.95
C LEU A 130 13.88 -1.08 5.87
N ARG A 131 14.64 -2.04 5.33
CA ARG A 131 15.24 -3.12 6.13
C ARG A 131 16.17 -2.59 7.21
N LYS A 132 16.95 -1.54 6.93
CA LYS A 132 17.80 -0.90 7.94
C LYS A 132 17.02 -0.22 9.05
N GLN A 133 15.89 0.40 8.73
CA GLN A 133 15.03 1.07 9.72
C GLN A 133 14.22 0.09 10.56
N TYR A 134 13.81 -1.04 9.96
CA TYR A 134 13.00 -2.09 10.58
C TYR A 134 13.70 -3.44 10.41
N PRO A 135 14.73 -3.74 11.22
CA PRO A 135 15.52 -4.95 11.05
C PRO A 135 14.76 -6.26 11.33
N ASP A 136 13.65 -6.19 12.04
CA ASP A 136 12.74 -7.29 12.37
C ASP A 136 11.53 -7.39 11.42
N ALA A 137 11.47 -6.57 10.36
CA ALA A 137 10.36 -6.61 9.43
C ALA A 137 10.32 -7.91 8.64
N LYS A 138 9.14 -8.53 8.59
CA LYS A 138 8.80 -9.62 7.68
C LYS A 138 8.18 -9.06 6.40
N PHE A 139 8.51 -9.64 5.27
CA PHE A 139 8.03 -9.20 3.95
C PHE A 139 7.09 -10.24 3.35
N ILE A 140 5.98 -9.77 2.77
CA ILE A 140 5.08 -10.61 1.99
C ILE A 140 5.08 -10.04 0.59
N GLN A 141 5.63 -10.78 -0.37
CA GLN A 141 5.72 -10.37 -1.76
C GLN A 141 4.67 -11.09 -2.59
N LEU A 142 3.75 -10.31 -3.17
CA LEU A 142 2.74 -10.83 -4.09
C LEU A 142 3.29 -10.82 -5.51
N HIS A 143 3.31 -11.98 -6.14
CA HIS A 143 3.73 -12.17 -7.53
C HIS A 143 2.53 -12.17 -8.45
N ARG A 144 2.54 -11.28 -9.43
CA ARG A 144 1.55 -11.21 -10.50
C ARG A 144 2.25 -10.96 -11.83
N ARG A 145 1.68 -11.47 -12.92
CA ARG A 145 2.26 -11.30 -14.26
C ARG A 145 2.42 -9.81 -14.60
N PRO A 146 3.60 -9.36 -15.06
CA PRO A 146 3.81 -7.96 -15.45
C PRO A 146 2.83 -7.48 -16.52
N SER A 147 2.44 -8.38 -17.47
CA SER A 147 1.42 -8.11 -18.49
C SER A 147 0.04 -7.78 -17.95
N GLU A 148 -0.24 -8.09 -16.68
CA GLU A 148 -1.48 -7.72 -15.99
C GLU A 148 -1.28 -6.51 -15.07
N VAL A 149 -0.12 -6.42 -14.42
CA VAL A 149 0.18 -5.35 -13.47
C VAL A 149 0.33 -4.01 -14.17
N ILE A 150 1.15 -3.96 -15.24
CA ILE A 150 1.47 -2.69 -15.91
C ILE A 150 0.22 -2.02 -16.52
N PRO A 151 -0.65 -2.73 -17.29
CA PRO A 151 -1.89 -2.11 -17.77
C PRO A 151 -2.83 -1.65 -16.65
N SER A 152 -2.93 -2.42 -15.57
CA SER A 152 -3.74 -2.07 -14.40
C SER A 152 -3.22 -0.79 -13.71
N MET A 153 -1.91 -0.67 -13.54
CA MET A 153 -1.28 0.53 -12.97
C MET A 153 -1.41 1.73 -13.90
N ALA A 154 -1.26 1.54 -15.22
CA ALA A 154 -1.46 2.60 -16.21
C ALA A 154 -2.90 3.14 -16.16
N SER A 155 -3.89 2.26 -16.04
CA SER A 155 -5.30 2.64 -15.87
C SER A 155 -5.53 3.45 -14.58
N LEU A 156 -4.93 3.02 -13.47
CA LEU A 156 -4.98 3.72 -12.19
C LEU A 156 -4.37 5.13 -12.28
N TYR A 157 -3.14 5.24 -12.81
CA TYR A 157 -2.45 6.53 -12.95
C TYR A 157 -3.18 7.47 -13.92
N ALA A 158 -3.71 6.94 -15.03
CA ALA A 158 -4.52 7.72 -15.96
C ALA A 158 -5.79 8.28 -15.29
N SER A 159 -6.45 7.47 -14.48
CA SER A 159 -7.62 7.90 -13.71
C SER A 159 -7.27 8.99 -12.68
N LEU A 160 -6.14 8.85 -11.98
CA LEU A 160 -5.67 9.87 -11.03
C LEU A 160 -5.30 11.18 -11.74
N ARG A 161 -4.59 11.09 -12.87
CA ARG A 161 -4.15 12.25 -13.66
C ARG A 161 -5.31 12.96 -14.35
N SER A 162 -6.43 12.29 -14.62
CA SER A 162 -7.60 12.90 -15.24
C SER A 162 -8.22 14.04 -14.41
N GLY A 163 -7.99 14.04 -13.10
CA GLY A 163 -8.39 15.14 -12.21
C GLY A 163 -7.59 16.44 -12.40
N SER A 164 -6.41 16.38 -13.04
CA SER A 164 -5.51 17.53 -13.24
C SER A 164 -5.04 17.70 -14.68
N SER A 165 -5.36 16.79 -15.60
CA SER A 165 -4.93 16.81 -16.99
C SER A 165 -6.01 16.27 -17.92
N ASN A 166 -6.21 16.95 -19.05
CA ASN A 166 -7.15 16.50 -20.10
C ASN A 166 -6.52 15.49 -21.07
N LYS A 167 -5.23 15.20 -20.95
CA LYS A 167 -4.51 14.32 -21.87
C LYS A 167 -3.53 13.45 -21.12
N VAL A 168 -3.68 12.13 -21.28
CA VAL A 168 -2.74 11.14 -20.76
C VAL A 168 -2.20 10.35 -21.95
N ASP A 169 -0.88 10.32 -22.08
CA ASP A 169 -0.19 9.47 -23.05
C ASP A 169 0.05 8.09 -22.42
N PHE A 170 -0.72 7.10 -22.87
CA PHE A 170 -0.63 5.74 -22.35
C PHE A 170 0.63 5.00 -22.74
N GLU A 171 1.23 5.31 -23.91
CA GLU A 171 2.47 4.66 -24.35
C GLU A 171 3.64 5.13 -23.47
N GLU A 172 3.75 6.42 -23.26
CA GLU A 172 4.77 7.00 -22.39
C GLU A 172 4.60 6.55 -20.94
N LEU A 173 3.36 6.57 -20.43
CA LEU A 173 3.05 6.11 -19.10
C LEU A 173 3.39 4.63 -18.92
N GLY A 174 3.09 3.78 -19.90
CA GLY A 174 3.45 2.36 -19.89
C GLY A 174 4.97 2.14 -19.83
N LYS A 175 5.74 2.89 -20.62
CA LYS A 175 7.21 2.83 -20.60
C LYS A 175 7.78 3.25 -19.23
N SER A 176 7.26 4.33 -18.67
CA SER A 176 7.65 4.83 -17.34
C SER A 176 7.36 3.81 -16.24
N LEU A 177 6.18 3.18 -16.27
CA LEU A 177 5.81 2.16 -15.30
C LEU A 177 6.67 0.90 -15.42
N VAL A 178 6.97 0.43 -16.63
CA VAL A 178 7.86 -0.73 -16.84
C VAL A 178 9.23 -0.46 -16.20
N GLU A 179 9.79 0.73 -16.41
CA GLU A 179 11.10 1.09 -15.85
C GLU A 179 11.04 1.21 -14.32
N GLU A 180 10.00 1.83 -13.76
CA GLU A 180 9.79 1.95 -12.32
C GLU A 180 9.74 0.58 -11.64
N TRP A 181 8.94 -0.35 -12.19
CA TRP A 181 8.82 -1.70 -11.67
C TRP A 181 10.10 -2.51 -11.85
N ARG A 182 10.80 -2.36 -12.99
CA ARG A 182 12.09 -2.98 -13.22
C ARG A 182 13.11 -2.58 -12.16
N VAL A 183 13.23 -1.28 -11.88
CA VAL A 183 14.15 -0.74 -10.86
C VAL A 183 13.78 -1.27 -9.48
N GLY A 184 12.50 -1.20 -9.11
CA GLY A 184 12.03 -1.66 -7.80
C GLY A 184 12.26 -3.15 -7.58
N LEU A 185 11.88 -3.99 -8.55
CA LEU A 185 12.08 -5.45 -8.46
C LEU A 185 13.56 -5.84 -8.45
N THR A 186 14.39 -5.18 -9.26
CA THR A 186 15.85 -5.42 -9.25
C THR A 186 16.43 -5.18 -7.86
N ARG A 187 16.07 -4.09 -7.19
CA ARG A 187 16.54 -3.80 -5.83
C ARG A 187 16.09 -4.83 -4.79
N VAL A 188 14.87 -5.33 -4.92
CA VAL A 188 14.38 -6.41 -4.04
C VAL A 188 15.19 -7.67 -4.25
N LEU A 189 15.42 -8.07 -5.51
CA LEU A 189 16.20 -9.27 -5.85
C LEU A 189 17.66 -9.15 -5.40
N GLU A 190 18.29 -8.00 -5.61
CA GLU A 190 19.67 -7.73 -5.16
C GLU A 190 19.78 -7.82 -3.63
N LEU A 191 18.83 -7.23 -2.89
CA LEU A 191 18.81 -7.31 -1.44
C LEU A 191 18.64 -8.75 -0.94
N ARG A 192 17.68 -9.49 -1.49
CA ARG A 192 17.43 -10.90 -1.14
C ARG A 192 18.64 -11.79 -1.48
N GLY A 193 19.27 -11.54 -2.64
CA GLY A 193 20.45 -12.30 -3.07
C GLY A 193 21.73 -11.99 -2.27
N SER A 194 21.82 -10.80 -1.66
CA SER A 194 22.98 -10.37 -0.89
C SER A 194 22.87 -10.65 0.62
N ASP A 195 21.66 -10.86 1.13
CA ASP A 195 21.37 -11.05 2.55
C ASP A 195 20.37 -12.22 2.74
N SER A 196 20.91 -13.38 3.13
CA SER A 196 20.11 -14.59 3.35
C SER A 196 19.07 -14.45 4.47
N MET A 197 19.30 -13.56 5.43
CA MET A 197 18.33 -13.28 6.50
C MET A 197 17.12 -12.52 5.93
N VAL A 198 17.35 -11.61 4.99
CA VAL A 198 16.25 -10.93 4.30
C VAL A 198 15.43 -11.91 3.48
N ASP A 199 16.08 -12.84 2.79
CA ASP A 199 15.37 -13.85 2.00
C ASP A 199 14.52 -14.78 2.88
N GLN A 200 15.01 -15.20 4.03
CA GLN A 200 14.25 -15.98 5.03
C GLN A 200 13.07 -15.17 5.63
N ASP A 201 13.20 -13.85 5.71
CA ASP A 201 12.14 -12.94 6.17
C ASP A 201 11.15 -12.58 5.06
N CYS A 202 11.22 -13.23 3.87
CA CYS A 202 10.30 -13.02 2.76
C CYS A 202 9.40 -14.23 2.54
N LEU A 203 8.09 -13.99 2.46
CA LEU A 203 7.09 -14.97 2.02
C LEU A 203 6.61 -14.58 0.63
N ASP A 204 6.82 -15.47 -0.34
CA ASP A 204 6.35 -15.30 -1.71
C ASP A 204 4.95 -15.91 -1.89
N ILE A 205 4.01 -15.15 -2.45
CA ILE A 205 2.63 -15.57 -2.69
C ILE A 205 2.25 -15.28 -4.13
N ASP A 206 1.71 -16.25 -4.84
CA ASP A 206 1.14 -16.03 -6.16
C ASP A 206 -0.23 -15.34 -6.06
N TYR A 207 -0.46 -14.34 -6.91
CA TYR A 207 -1.72 -13.60 -6.93
C TYR A 207 -2.92 -14.49 -7.30
N GLN A 208 -2.71 -15.50 -8.15
CA GLN A 208 -3.78 -16.44 -8.54
C GLN A 208 -4.15 -17.34 -7.35
N GLU A 209 -3.16 -17.80 -6.58
CA GLU A 209 -3.40 -18.54 -5.33
C GLU A 209 -4.21 -17.66 -4.35
N MET A 210 -3.79 -16.41 -4.13
CA MET A 210 -4.48 -15.49 -3.24
C MET A 210 -5.94 -15.22 -3.67
N THR A 211 -6.21 -15.15 -4.97
CA THR A 211 -7.58 -14.90 -5.46
C THR A 211 -8.41 -16.18 -5.55
N GLY A 212 -7.80 -17.36 -5.70
CA GLY A 212 -8.46 -18.65 -5.78
C GLY A 212 -8.83 -19.20 -4.39
N ASP A 213 -7.91 -19.16 -3.46
CA ASP A 213 -8.12 -19.62 -2.07
C ASP A 213 -7.51 -18.64 -1.05
N PRO A 214 -8.15 -17.48 -0.83
CA PRO A 214 -7.64 -16.46 0.07
C PRO A 214 -7.53 -16.92 1.53
N LEU A 215 -8.31 -17.93 1.95
CA LEU A 215 -8.26 -18.41 3.35
C LEU A 215 -6.98 -19.21 3.60
N THR A 216 -6.62 -20.12 2.72
CA THR A 216 -5.35 -20.85 2.81
C THR A 216 -4.15 -19.92 2.73
N VAL A 217 -4.20 -18.87 1.90
CA VAL A 217 -3.13 -17.87 1.85
C VAL A 217 -3.02 -17.10 3.15
N VAL A 218 -4.14 -16.72 3.78
CA VAL A 218 -4.12 -16.06 5.09
C VAL A 218 -3.52 -16.98 6.17
N GLU A 219 -3.80 -18.28 6.12
CA GLU A 219 -3.18 -19.25 7.04
C GLU A 219 -1.66 -19.33 6.87
N LYS A 220 -1.16 -19.42 5.63
CA LYS A 220 0.28 -19.35 5.34
C LYS A 220 0.92 -18.05 5.88
N ILE A 221 0.23 -16.92 5.72
CA ILE A 221 0.71 -15.64 6.24
C ILE A 221 0.74 -15.64 7.77
N THR A 222 -0.31 -16.12 8.43
CA THR A 222 -0.37 -16.15 9.91
C THR A 222 0.68 -17.06 10.50
N GLU A 223 0.94 -18.21 9.87
CA GLU A 223 2.02 -19.12 10.24
C GLU A 223 3.39 -18.47 10.07
N PHE A 224 3.67 -17.89 8.91
CA PHE A 224 4.93 -17.17 8.63
C PHE A 224 5.19 -16.01 9.59
N LEU A 225 4.16 -15.29 9.98
CA LEU A 225 4.24 -14.17 10.91
C LEU A 225 4.20 -14.61 12.38
N GLU A 226 4.06 -15.91 12.66
CA GLU A 226 3.92 -16.48 14.03
C GLU A 226 2.82 -15.76 14.81
N LEU A 227 1.68 -15.49 14.15
CA LEU A 227 0.56 -14.83 14.79
C LEU A 227 -0.28 -15.82 15.61
N PRO A 228 -0.80 -15.39 16.78
CA PRO A 228 -1.69 -16.25 17.55
C PRO A 228 -2.93 -16.60 16.73
N LEU A 229 -3.34 -17.86 16.79
CA LEU A 229 -4.62 -18.28 16.21
C LEU A 229 -5.74 -17.60 16.99
N VAL A 230 -6.45 -16.70 16.33
CA VAL A 230 -7.65 -16.07 16.89
C VAL A 230 -8.79 -17.08 16.82
N PRO A 231 -9.62 -17.24 17.86
CA PRO A 231 -10.78 -18.12 17.80
C PRO A 231 -11.69 -17.73 16.63
N ASP A 232 -11.95 -18.71 15.74
CA ASP A 232 -12.82 -18.60 14.57
C ASP A 232 -12.54 -17.47 13.56
N PRO A 233 -11.28 -17.26 13.10
CA PRO A 233 -10.98 -16.25 12.09
C PRO A 233 -11.63 -16.63 10.75
N ARG A 234 -11.80 -17.93 10.45
CA ARG A 234 -12.35 -18.43 9.19
C ARG A 234 -13.79 -17.98 8.96
N PHE A 235 -14.63 -17.95 10.00
CA PHE A 235 -16.03 -17.53 9.87
C PHE A 235 -16.11 -16.05 9.45
N LYS A 236 -15.47 -15.16 10.17
CA LYS A 236 -15.44 -13.71 9.87
C LYS A 236 -14.82 -13.42 8.51
N MET A 237 -13.73 -14.11 8.15
CA MET A 237 -13.11 -14.00 6.83
C MET A 237 -14.04 -14.45 5.71
N ARG A 238 -14.78 -15.54 5.88
CA ARG A 238 -15.81 -15.99 4.92
C ARG A 238 -16.92 -14.97 4.78
N GLU A 239 -17.43 -14.41 5.86
CA GLU A 239 -18.42 -13.33 5.80
C GLU A 239 -17.89 -12.12 5.01
N TYR A 240 -16.64 -11.72 5.29
CA TYR A 240 -16.00 -10.64 4.55
C TYR A 240 -15.92 -10.94 3.05
N LEU A 241 -15.47 -12.14 2.67
CA LEU A 241 -15.38 -12.56 1.27
C LEU A 241 -16.75 -12.62 0.59
N LEU A 242 -17.78 -13.08 1.27
CA LEU A 242 -19.17 -13.09 0.77
C LEU A 242 -19.67 -11.65 0.50
N ARG A 243 -19.37 -10.71 1.39
CA ARG A 243 -19.76 -9.30 1.27
C ARG A 243 -18.97 -8.57 0.17
N ASN A 244 -17.74 -9.01 -0.13
CA ASN A 244 -16.78 -8.36 -1.05
C ASN A 244 -16.42 -9.24 -2.26
N ARG A 245 -17.41 -9.91 -2.87
CA ARG A 245 -17.19 -10.77 -4.04
C ARG A 245 -16.52 -10.00 -5.19
N LYS A 246 -15.63 -10.70 -5.93
CA LYS A 246 -14.98 -10.19 -7.15
C LYS A 246 -16.04 -9.64 -8.11
N GLY A 247 -15.79 -8.44 -8.66
CA GLY A 247 -16.73 -7.78 -9.59
C GLY A 247 -17.82 -6.92 -8.94
N LYS A 248 -17.95 -6.89 -7.61
CA LYS A 248 -18.96 -6.05 -6.91
C LYS A 248 -18.81 -4.55 -7.19
N HIS A 249 -17.59 -4.11 -7.52
CA HIS A 249 -17.27 -2.69 -7.74
C HIS A 249 -16.88 -2.39 -9.19
N GLY A 250 -17.16 -3.31 -10.13
CA GLY A 250 -16.84 -3.21 -11.55
C GLY A 250 -15.74 -4.19 -11.98
N SER A 251 -15.66 -4.48 -13.28
CA SER A 251 -14.57 -5.22 -13.94
C SER A 251 -13.73 -4.23 -14.74
N HIS A 252 -12.42 -4.37 -14.71
CA HIS A 252 -11.48 -3.63 -15.57
C HIS A 252 -11.08 -4.48 -16.75
#